data_0bdb158c257a7b0dbf9fe647a1cb11c7
#
_entry.id   0bdb158c257a7b0dbf9fe647a1cb11c7
#
_cell.length_a   1.000
_cell.length_b   1.000
_cell.length_c   1.000
_cell.angle_alpha   90.00
_cell.angle_beta   90.00
_cell.angle_gamma   90.00
#
_symmetry.space_group_name_H-M   'P 1'
#
loop_
_entity.id
_entity.type
_entity.pdbx_description
1 polymer ?
#
loop_
_entity_poly.entity_id
_entity_poly.type
_entity_poly.pdbx_seq_one_letter_code
_entity_poly.pdbx_strand_id
1 'polypeptide(L)'
;MISMKYVVIAEYADAKITTETNDIEVLFLEAERHRGCDHLCICDGSTGEVLMHTGDEPYCTDEFALTAMGWLMAQHWGDLVSATLAM
;
A
#
# COMPACT_ATOMS: atom_id res chain seq x y z
N MET A 1 -16.71 1.67 15.91
CA MET A 1 -15.30 1.53 15.44
C MET A 1 -15.10 2.44 14.22
N ILE A 2 -14.07 3.24 14.25
CA ILE A 2 -13.77 4.15 13.16
C ILE A 2 -12.82 3.44 12.19
N SER A 3 -13.30 3.22 10.97
CA SER A 3 -12.46 2.66 9.92
C SER A 3 -11.56 3.75 9.36
N MET A 4 -10.27 3.43 9.21
CA MET A 4 -9.32 4.34 8.57
C MET A 4 -9.55 4.31 7.06
N LYS A 5 -9.61 5.50 6.46
CA LYS A 5 -9.76 5.62 5.02
C LYS A 5 -8.40 5.90 4.39
N TYR A 6 -8.06 5.13 3.36
CA TYR A 6 -6.80 5.30 2.65
C TYR A 6 -7.05 5.81 1.24
N VAL A 7 -6.16 6.66 0.76
CA VAL A 7 -6.18 7.16 -0.60
C VAL A 7 -4.85 6.79 -1.26
N VAL A 8 -4.92 6.05 -2.36
CA VAL A 8 -3.76 5.68 -3.16
C VAL A 8 -3.78 6.50 -4.43
N ILE A 9 -2.70 7.23 -4.69
CA ILE A 9 -2.57 8.06 -5.88
C ILE A 9 -1.38 7.55 -6.67
N ALA A 10 -1.65 7.02 -7.87
CA ALA A 10 -0.61 6.53 -8.77
C ALA A 10 -0.48 7.50 -9.94
N GLU A 11 0.69 8.08 -10.11
CA GLU A 11 0.97 9.03 -11.19
C GLU A 11 1.78 8.36 -12.29
N TYR A 12 1.29 8.52 -13.51
CA TYR A 12 1.95 8.10 -14.73
C TYR A 12 2.26 9.34 -15.58
N ALA A 13 3.06 9.19 -16.62
CA ALA A 13 3.46 10.30 -17.48
C ALA A 13 2.27 11.11 -18.02
N ASP A 14 1.15 10.44 -18.31
CA ASP A 14 -0.03 11.06 -18.92
C ASP A 14 -1.33 10.80 -18.17
N ALA A 15 -1.26 10.22 -16.97
CA ALA A 15 -2.46 9.86 -16.22
C ALA A 15 -2.19 9.89 -14.71
N LYS A 16 -3.26 10.08 -13.94
CA LYS A 16 -3.22 10.04 -12.49
C LYS A 16 -4.44 9.23 -12.04
N ILE A 17 -4.19 8.14 -11.32
CA ILE A 17 -5.24 7.24 -10.86
C ILE A 17 -5.34 7.35 -9.34
N THR A 18 -6.55 7.65 -8.85
CA THR A 18 -6.82 7.77 -7.42
C THR A 18 -7.79 6.68 -6.99
N THR A 19 -7.42 5.93 -5.96
CA THR A 19 -8.25 4.85 -5.40
C THR A 19 -8.44 5.10 -3.92
N GLU A 20 -9.69 5.00 -3.44
CA GLU A 20 -10.02 5.12 -2.02
C GLU A 20 -10.47 3.77 -1.50
N THR A 21 -10.02 3.39 -0.30
CA THR A 21 -10.45 2.16 0.35
C THR A 21 -10.32 2.25 1.85
N ASN A 22 -11.17 1.52 2.57
CA ASN A 22 -11.09 1.35 4.01
C ASN A 22 -10.39 0.04 4.39
N ASP A 23 -10.07 -0.79 3.39
CA ASP A 23 -9.50 -2.12 3.59
C ASP A 23 -8.00 -2.08 3.31
N ILE A 24 -7.20 -2.43 4.32
CA ILE A 24 -5.73 -2.40 4.21
C ILE A 24 -5.22 -3.40 3.17
N GLU A 25 -5.91 -4.54 2.98
CA GLU A 25 -5.52 -5.51 1.96
C GLU A 25 -5.72 -4.94 0.56
N VAL A 26 -6.84 -4.26 0.33
CA VAL A 26 -7.12 -3.60 -0.94
C VAL A 26 -6.10 -2.50 -1.19
N LEU A 27 -5.72 -1.76 -0.14
CA LEU A 27 -4.69 -0.73 -0.24
C LEU A 27 -3.39 -1.30 -0.80
N PHE A 28 -2.89 -2.39 -0.23
CA PHE A 28 -1.63 -2.99 -0.65
C PHE A 28 -1.73 -3.66 -2.01
N LEU A 29 -2.88 -4.24 -2.34
CA LEU A 29 -3.11 -4.82 -3.67
C LEU A 29 -3.10 -3.72 -4.75
N GLU A 30 -3.71 -2.57 -4.48
CA GLU A 30 -3.69 -1.44 -5.40
C GLU A 30 -2.29 -0.85 -5.55
N ALA A 31 -1.54 -0.74 -4.45
CA ALA A 31 -0.16 -0.28 -4.51
C ALA A 31 0.69 -1.22 -5.36
N GLU A 32 0.52 -2.52 -5.21
CA GLU A 32 1.23 -3.52 -5.99
C GLU A 32 0.82 -3.51 -7.46
N ARG A 33 -0.47 -3.30 -7.73
CA ARG A 33 -1.00 -3.17 -9.09
C ARG A 33 -0.34 -2.02 -9.86
N HIS A 34 -0.02 -0.94 -9.15
CA HIS A 34 0.60 0.24 -9.73
C HIS A 34 2.11 0.31 -9.52
N ARG A 35 2.76 -0.85 -9.40
CA ARG A 35 4.21 -0.94 -9.20
C ARG A 35 5.01 -0.22 -10.28
N GLY A 36 4.49 -0.17 -11.50
CA GLY A 36 5.14 0.48 -12.64
C GLY A 36 4.85 1.98 -12.78
N CYS A 37 4.16 2.61 -11.83
CA CYS A 37 3.89 4.05 -11.90
C CYS A 37 5.16 4.87 -11.67
N ASP A 38 5.15 6.12 -12.14
CA ASP A 38 6.28 7.04 -11.95
C ASP A 38 6.36 7.52 -10.50
N HIS A 39 5.21 7.72 -9.87
CA HIS A 39 5.13 8.18 -8.48
C HIS A 39 3.89 7.61 -7.81
N LEU A 40 4.08 7.06 -6.62
CA LEU A 40 2.98 6.53 -5.80
C LEU A 40 2.90 7.30 -4.49
N CYS A 41 1.70 7.71 -4.11
CA CYS A 41 1.45 8.39 -2.86
C CYS A 41 0.29 7.71 -2.13
N ILE A 42 0.47 7.44 -0.85
CA ILE A 42 -0.58 6.89 0.00
C ILE A 42 -0.85 7.86 1.12
N CYS A 43 -2.10 8.26 1.27
CA CYS A 43 -2.52 9.25 2.27
C CYS A 43 -3.63 8.70 3.15
N ASP A 44 -3.73 9.26 4.36
CA ASP A 44 -4.91 9.09 5.21
C ASP A 44 -6.02 9.97 4.63
N GLY A 45 -7.10 9.34 4.17
CA GLY A 45 -8.22 10.06 3.56
C GLY A 45 -9.02 10.92 4.53
N SER A 46 -8.88 10.69 5.84
CA SER A 46 -9.59 11.46 6.87
C SER A 46 -8.85 12.72 7.27
N THR A 47 -7.52 12.68 7.33
CA THR A 47 -6.69 13.80 7.80
C THR A 47 -5.91 14.47 6.68
N GLY A 48 -5.73 13.80 5.55
CA GLY A 48 -4.87 14.25 4.47
C GLY A 48 -3.39 14.01 4.71
N GLU A 49 -3.04 13.35 5.81
CA GLU A 49 -1.64 13.05 6.13
C GLU A 49 -1.05 12.10 5.11
N VAL A 50 0.16 12.42 4.62
CA VAL A 50 0.90 11.52 3.73
C VAL A 50 1.52 10.41 4.56
N LEU A 51 1.15 9.16 4.26
CA LEU A 51 1.68 7.99 4.96
C LEU A 51 2.92 7.45 4.27
N MET A 52 2.95 7.50 2.94
CA MET A 52 4.08 7.04 2.15
C MET A 52 4.06 7.71 0.78
N HIS A 53 5.22 8.02 0.24
CA HIS A 53 5.34 8.36 -1.17
C HIS A 53 6.69 7.92 -1.72
N THR A 54 6.70 7.60 -3.01
CA THR A 54 7.91 7.29 -3.75
C THR A 54 8.35 8.55 -4.53
N GLY A 55 9.51 8.50 -5.14
CA GLY A 55 10.03 9.61 -5.92
C GLY A 55 11.47 9.94 -5.52
N ASP A 56 11.91 11.17 -5.77
CA ASP A 56 13.29 11.57 -5.52
C ASP A 56 13.63 11.56 -4.03
N GLU A 57 12.65 11.89 -3.18
CA GLU A 57 12.81 11.85 -1.73
C GLU A 57 11.76 10.91 -1.14
N PRO A 58 12.01 9.58 -1.14
CA PRO A 58 11.05 8.62 -0.60
C PRO A 58 10.76 8.90 0.88
N TYR A 59 9.50 8.74 1.24
CA TYR A 59 9.03 8.99 2.60
C TYR A 59 8.08 7.89 3.04
N CYS A 60 8.17 7.50 4.30
CA CYS A 60 7.23 6.55 4.90
C CYS A 60 7.18 6.78 6.41
N THR A 61 5.97 6.87 6.97
CA THR A 61 5.83 6.97 8.42
C THR A 61 6.19 5.64 9.07
N ASP A 62 6.70 5.68 10.30
CA ASP A 62 7.08 4.47 11.03
C ASP A 62 5.89 3.53 11.22
N GLU A 63 4.73 4.07 11.56
CA GLU A 63 3.52 3.29 11.77
C GLU A 63 3.09 2.57 10.49
N PHE A 64 3.12 3.28 9.36
CA PHE A 64 2.75 2.69 8.08
C PHE A 64 3.78 1.64 7.64
N ALA A 65 5.06 1.89 7.89
CA ALA A 65 6.11 0.93 7.56
C ALA A 65 5.92 -0.39 8.32
N LEU A 66 5.57 -0.33 9.60
CA LEU A 66 5.29 -1.53 10.40
C LEU A 66 4.07 -2.28 9.87
N THR A 67 3.01 -1.56 9.47
CA THR A 67 1.81 -2.16 8.90
C THR A 67 2.13 -2.86 7.58
N ALA A 68 2.91 -2.21 6.71
CA ALA A 68 3.30 -2.77 5.42
C ALA A 68 4.17 -4.02 5.60
N MET A 69 5.12 -3.97 6.54
CA MET A 69 5.95 -5.14 6.85
C MET A 69 5.11 -6.30 7.37
N GLY A 70 4.15 -6.02 8.24
CA GLY A 70 3.25 -7.04 8.77
C GLY A 70 2.44 -7.71 7.66
N TRP A 71 1.93 -6.92 6.73
CA TRP A 71 1.18 -7.45 5.58
C TRP A 71 2.08 -8.31 4.69
N LEU A 72 3.27 -7.83 4.37
CA LEU A 72 4.22 -8.57 3.54
C LEU A 72 4.64 -9.88 4.20
N MET A 73 4.91 -9.86 5.50
CA MET A 73 5.26 -11.06 6.25
C MET A 73 4.13 -12.08 6.25
N ALA A 74 2.89 -11.61 6.40
CA ALA A 74 1.73 -12.49 6.36
C ALA A 74 1.58 -13.16 5.00
N GLN A 75 1.79 -12.43 3.91
CA GLN A 75 1.77 -12.97 2.55
C GLN A 75 2.87 -14.01 2.36
N HIS A 76 4.09 -13.68 2.79
CA HIS A 76 5.23 -14.59 2.68
C HIS A 76 5.00 -15.88 3.49
N TRP A 77 4.47 -15.74 4.72
CA TRP A 77 4.17 -16.89 5.55
C TRP A 77 3.10 -17.78 4.92
N GLY A 78 2.07 -17.17 4.34
CA GLY A 78 1.03 -17.91 3.63
C GLY A 78 1.59 -18.71 2.46
N ASP A 79 2.51 -18.12 1.70
CA ASP A 79 3.18 -18.79 0.58
C ASP A 79 4.01 -19.99 1.06
N LEU A 80 4.73 -19.84 2.18
CA LEU A 80 5.53 -20.91 2.76
C LEU A 80 4.65 -22.08 3.22
N VAL A 81 3.54 -21.78 3.89
CA VAL A 81 2.59 -22.81 4.34
C VAL A 81 1.99 -23.54 3.14
N SER A 82 1.58 -22.82 2.10
CA SER A 82 1.03 -23.41 0.89
C SER A 82 2.04 -24.31 0.19
N ALA A 83 3.29 -23.87 0.08
CA ALA A 83 4.36 -24.65 -0.52
C ALA A 83 4.62 -25.93 0.28
N THR A 84 4.58 -25.87 1.61
CA THR A 84 4.76 -27.01 2.49
C THR A 84 3.63 -28.02 2.32
N LEU A 85 2.38 -27.54 2.23
CA LEU A 85 1.22 -28.42 2.06
C LEU A 85 1.16 -29.06 0.68
N ALA A 86 1.75 -28.42 -0.32
CA ALA A 86 1.79 -28.97 -1.69
C ALA A 86 2.82 -30.10 -1.85
N MET A 87 3.69 -30.28 -0.89
CA MET A 87 4.65 -31.36 -0.87
C MET A 87 4.04 -32.61 -0.23
#